data_04df253f10420276e3555cf3dc4b2f6e
#
_entry.id   04df253f10420276e3555cf3dc4b2f6e
#
_cell.length_a   1.000
_cell.length_b   1.000
_cell.length_c   1.000
_cell.angle_alpha   90.00
_cell.angle_beta   90.00
_cell.angle_gamma   90.00
#
_symmetry.space_group_name_H-M   'P 1'
#
loop_
_entity.id
_entity.type
_entity.pdbx_description
1 polymer ?
#
loop_
_entity_poly.entity_id
_entity_poly.type
_entity_poly.pdbx_seq_one_letter_code
_entity_poly.pdbx_strand_id
1 'polypeptide(L)'
;GEDGPALFDVHNSYHENLINYMAPLDIPVEDLEQDFNGVSAHVIDGKVYYIDYGMMTGSVYYNKEMWKEAGLTDDDIPKTWDEMIEVAKKLTIKDGDNIVQAGLNFNNDFHQNYLLGLNYQLGENLFKEDGKTPNVNSDAMKKVMQMLVDMYDKDQIGSKDFGDKCADSFGQGQSAMVIQWGHYYNT
;
A
#
# COMPACT_ATOMS: atom_id res chain seq x y z
N GLY A 1 26.85 15.75 11.40
CA GLY A 1 27.82 16.47 12.22
C GLY A 1 28.82 15.52 12.85
N GLU A 2 29.89 16.02 13.45
CA GLU A 2 30.96 15.21 14.05
C GLU A 2 30.47 14.28 15.16
N ASP A 3 29.32 14.58 15.79
CA ASP A 3 28.71 13.83 16.88
C ASP A 3 27.50 12.98 16.43
N GLY A 4 27.39 12.67 15.16
CA GLY A 4 26.30 11.84 14.64
C GLY A 4 26.41 10.39 15.10
N PRO A 5 25.27 9.62 15.15
CA PRO A 5 25.32 8.20 15.47
C PRO A 5 26.06 7.43 14.37
N ALA A 6 26.75 6.37 14.77
CA ALA A 6 27.45 5.49 13.82
C ALA A 6 26.49 4.70 12.92
N LEU A 7 25.31 4.36 13.45
CA LEU A 7 24.20 3.73 12.73
C LEU A 7 22.91 4.47 13.07
N PHE A 8 22.02 4.57 12.10
CA PHE A 8 20.71 5.18 12.29
C PHE A 8 19.68 4.52 11.38
N ASP A 9 18.44 4.56 11.82
CA ASP A 9 17.29 4.11 11.07
C ASP A 9 16.68 5.27 10.31
N VAL A 10 16.29 5.03 9.07
CA VAL A 10 15.67 6.04 8.22
C VAL A 10 14.71 5.40 7.23
N HIS A 11 13.61 6.06 6.97
CA HIS A 11 12.71 5.66 5.91
C HIS A 11 13.40 5.82 4.53
N ASN A 12 13.25 4.82 3.67
CA ASN A 12 13.93 4.75 2.36
C ASN A 12 13.68 5.95 1.44
N SER A 13 12.57 6.68 1.60
CA SER A 13 12.31 7.91 0.84
C SER A 13 13.31 9.04 1.07
N TYR A 14 14.12 8.96 2.12
CA TYR A 14 15.16 9.96 2.43
C TYR A 14 16.55 9.57 1.93
N HIS A 15 16.72 8.40 1.30
CA HIS A 15 18.05 7.89 0.96
C HIS A 15 18.83 8.86 0.05
N GLU A 16 18.20 9.44 -0.96
CA GLU A 16 18.86 10.39 -1.87
C GLU A 16 19.40 11.65 -1.16
N ASN A 17 18.73 12.09 -0.11
CA ASN A 17 19.16 13.22 0.70
C ASN A 17 20.32 12.87 1.63
N LEU A 18 20.43 11.61 2.02
CA LEU A 18 21.37 11.15 3.05
C LEU A 18 22.57 10.41 2.49
N ILE A 19 22.48 9.85 1.28
CA ILE A 19 23.52 8.99 0.70
C ILE A 19 24.90 9.64 0.71
N ASN A 20 24.98 10.96 0.46
CA ASN A 20 26.24 11.68 0.45
C ASN A 20 26.89 11.84 1.86
N TYR A 21 26.15 11.51 2.90
CA TYR A 21 26.60 11.56 4.30
C TYR A 21 26.83 10.17 4.89
N MET A 22 26.53 9.12 4.13
CA MET A 22 26.70 7.74 4.55
C MET A 22 28.05 7.21 4.10
N ALA A 23 28.66 6.37 4.92
CA ALA A 23 29.78 5.53 4.50
C ALA A 23 29.23 4.21 3.93
N PRO A 24 29.83 3.65 2.87
CA PRO A 24 29.46 2.33 2.40
C PRO A 24 29.77 1.28 3.49
N LEU A 25 28.98 0.22 3.51
CA LEU A 25 29.28 -0.96 4.33
C LEU A 25 30.56 -1.62 3.79
N ASP A 26 31.47 -1.97 4.69
CA ASP A 26 32.69 -2.72 4.37
C ASP A 26 32.42 -4.23 4.37
N ILE A 27 31.40 -4.63 3.64
CA ILE A 27 30.94 -6.02 3.50
C ILE A 27 30.68 -6.25 2.01
N PRO A 28 31.18 -7.34 1.41
CA PRO A 28 30.89 -7.68 0.03
C PRO A 28 29.38 -7.82 -0.23
N VAL A 29 28.92 -7.40 -1.40
CA VAL A 29 27.49 -7.46 -1.79
C VAL A 29 26.97 -8.89 -1.71
N GLU A 30 27.76 -9.85 -2.20
CA GLU A 30 27.43 -11.27 -2.19
C GLU A 30 27.27 -11.87 -0.78
N ASP A 31 27.97 -11.33 0.21
CA ASP A 31 27.83 -11.77 1.61
C ASP A 31 26.53 -11.18 2.21
N LEU A 32 26.23 -9.92 1.91
CA LEU A 32 24.97 -9.31 2.35
C LEU A 32 23.74 -9.99 1.73
N GLU A 33 23.81 -10.42 0.47
CA GLU A 33 22.71 -11.11 -0.22
C GLU A 33 22.41 -12.50 0.38
N GLN A 34 23.33 -13.10 1.13
CA GLN A 34 23.08 -14.36 1.85
C GLN A 34 22.17 -14.17 3.05
N ASP A 35 22.29 -13.02 3.73
CA ASP A 35 21.62 -12.76 5.01
C ASP A 35 20.40 -11.81 4.86
N PHE A 36 20.38 -10.97 3.82
CA PHE A 36 19.37 -9.94 3.64
C PHE A 36 18.69 -10.02 2.26
N ASN A 37 17.37 -9.82 2.24
CA ASN A 37 16.62 -9.70 1.00
C ASN A 37 16.69 -8.25 0.46
N GLY A 38 16.69 -8.12 -0.87
CA GLY A 38 16.57 -6.82 -1.52
C GLY A 38 17.88 -6.02 -1.61
N VAL A 39 19.02 -6.57 -1.19
CA VAL A 39 20.33 -5.90 -1.22
C VAL A 39 20.66 -5.33 -2.59
N SER A 40 20.37 -6.07 -3.67
CA SER A 40 20.61 -5.64 -5.06
C SER A 40 19.93 -4.32 -5.43
N ALA A 41 18.79 -3.99 -4.78
CA ALA A 41 18.09 -2.72 -4.98
C ALA A 41 18.82 -1.51 -4.35
N HIS A 42 19.78 -1.77 -3.47
CA HIS A 42 20.52 -0.75 -2.71
C HIS A 42 21.99 -0.65 -3.10
N VAL A 43 22.38 -1.30 -4.19
CA VAL A 43 23.75 -1.22 -4.73
C VAL A 43 23.89 0.07 -5.54
N ILE A 44 24.82 0.92 -5.12
CA ILE A 44 25.17 2.18 -5.77
C ILE A 44 26.68 2.14 -6.07
N ASP A 45 27.04 2.21 -7.35
CA ASP A 45 28.43 2.12 -7.79
C ASP A 45 29.19 0.89 -7.21
N GLY A 46 28.49 -0.25 -7.15
CA GLY A 46 29.06 -1.52 -6.64
C GLY A 46 29.20 -1.60 -5.13
N LYS A 47 28.61 -0.68 -4.38
CA LYS A 47 28.66 -0.63 -2.92
C LYS A 47 27.27 -0.56 -2.33
N VAL A 48 27.10 -1.07 -1.10
CA VAL A 48 25.88 -0.98 -0.30
C VAL A 48 26.08 0.02 0.83
N TYR A 49 25.17 0.95 0.97
CA TYR A 49 25.23 2.00 2.00
C TYR A 49 24.24 1.77 3.14
N TYR A 50 23.20 1.00 2.90
CA TYR A 50 22.17 0.65 3.88
C TYR A 50 21.49 -0.66 3.49
N ILE A 51 20.89 -1.30 4.45
CA ILE A 51 20.11 -2.53 4.29
C ILE A 51 18.74 -2.34 4.91
N ASP A 52 17.75 -3.05 4.36
CA ASP A 52 16.43 -3.13 4.96
C ASP A 52 16.45 -4.10 6.13
N TYR A 53 15.99 -3.68 7.31
CA TYR A 53 15.87 -4.56 8.47
C TYR A 53 14.51 -5.25 8.56
N GLY A 54 13.58 -4.92 7.66
CA GLY A 54 12.28 -5.56 7.57
C GLY A 54 11.56 -5.20 6.28
N MET A 55 10.70 -6.10 5.83
CA MET A 55 9.81 -5.88 4.70
C MET A 55 8.37 -5.86 5.20
N MET A 56 7.61 -4.87 4.76
CA MET A 56 6.18 -4.79 5.00
C MET A 56 5.43 -4.90 3.69
N THR A 57 4.42 -5.75 3.66
CA THR A 57 3.51 -5.86 2.53
C THR A 57 2.14 -5.31 2.90
N GLY A 58 1.48 -4.67 1.94
CA GLY A 58 0.06 -4.38 2.06
C GLY A 58 -0.74 -5.68 1.99
N SER A 59 -1.72 -5.82 2.88
CA SER A 59 -2.61 -6.98 2.94
C SER A 59 -4.06 -6.51 3.01
N VAL A 60 -4.97 -7.33 2.49
CA VAL A 60 -6.40 -7.12 2.67
C VAL A 60 -6.82 -7.77 3.99
N TYR A 61 -7.36 -6.97 4.88
CA TYR A 61 -8.02 -7.46 6.09
C TYR A 61 -9.52 -7.44 5.86
N TYR A 62 -10.21 -8.45 6.35
CA TYR A 62 -11.66 -8.51 6.31
C TYR A 62 -12.25 -8.93 7.66
N ASN A 63 -13.40 -8.38 8.00
CA ASN A 63 -14.13 -8.72 9.20
C ASN A 63 -14.93 -10.01 8.96
N LYS A 64 -14.56 -11.08 9.69
CA LYS A 64 -15.16 -12.42 9.51
C LYS A 64 -16.63 -12.48 9.88
N GLU A 65 -17.07 -11.67 10.82
CA GLU A 65 -18.49 -11.63 11.24
C GLU A 65 -19.33 -10.98 10.15
N MET A 66 -18.93 -9.80 9.66
CA MET A 66 -19.59 -9.12 8.54
C MET A 66 -19.59 -9.97 7.25
N TRP A 67 -18.49 -10.69 7.02
CA TRP A 67 -18.37 -11.63 5.90
C TRP A 67 -19.45 -12.72 5.98
N LYS A 68 -19.56 -13.35 7.13
CA LYS A 68 -20.55 -14.40 7.39
C LYS A 68 -21.99 -13.86 7.35
N GLU A 69 -22.25 -12.67 7.89
CA GLU A 69 -23.56 -12.02 7.86
C GLU A 69 -24.01 -11.71 6.44
N ALA A 70 -23.09 -11.39 5.56
CA ALA A 70 -23.32 -11.21 4.12
C ALA A 70 -23.49 -12.54 3.35
N GLY A 71 -23.40 -13.70 4.05
CA GLY A 71 -23.52 -15.03 3.44
C GLY A 71 -22.31 -15.45 2.62
N LEU A 72 -21.16 -14.81 2.81
CA LEU A 72 -19.90 -15.10 2.12
C LEU A 72 -19.14 -16.22 2.83
N THR A 73 -18.36 -16.97 2.05
CA THR A 73 -17.53 -18.09 2.47
C THR A 73 -16.06 -17.88 2.06
N ASP A 74 -15.18 -18.82 2.37
CA ASP A 74 -13.80 -18.78 1.96
C ASP A 74 -13.63 -18.86 0.41
N ASP A 75 -14.62 -19.40 -0.29
CA ASP A 75 -14.63 -19.45 -1.75
C ASP A 75 -14.89 -18.08 -2.41
N ASP A 76 -15.44 -17.14 -1.64
CA ASP A 76 -15.70 -15.76 -2.08
C ASP A 76 -14.50 -14.83 -1.88
N ILE A 77 -13.37 -15.32 -1.32
CA ILE A 77 -12.16 -14.50 -1.15
C ILE A 77 -11.66 -14.02 -2.52
N PRO A 78 -11.64 -12.70 -2.78
CA PRO A 78 -11.34 -12.15 -4.10
C PRO A 78 -9.87 -12.35 -4.46
N LYS A 79 -9.62 -12.68 -5.72
CA LYS A 79 -8.29 -12.87 -6.31
C LYS A 79 -7.91 -11.76 -7.28
N THR A 80 -8.86 -10.96 -7.68
CA THR A 80 -8.70 -9.82 -8.59
C THR A 80 -9.36 -8.58 -8.02
N TRP A 81 -9.02 -7.41 -8.57
CA TRP A 81 -9.65 -6.15 -8.18
C TRP A 81 -11.14 -6.11 -8.55
N ASP A 82 -11.51 -6.65 -9.69
CA ASP A 82 -12.91 -6.71 -10.11
C ASP A 82 -13.73 -7.57 -9.14
N GLU A 83 -13.22 -8.74 -8.75
CA GLU A 83 -13.85 -9.59 -7.73
C GLU A 83 -13.93 -8.89 -6.38
N MET A 84 -12.89 -8.14 -5.98
CA MET A 84 -12.87 -7.38 -4.73
C MET A 84 -13.96 -6.31 -4.71
N ILE A 85 -14.17 -5.60 -5.81
CA ILE A 85 -15.23 -4.60 -5.94
C ILE A 85 -16.60 -5.27 -5.82
N GLU A 86 -16.82 -6.41 -6.48
CA GLU A 86 -18.09 -7.13 -6.40
C GLU A 86 -18.38 -7.68 -4.99
N VAL A 87 -17.36 -8.17 -4.30
CA VAL A 87 -17.48 -8.58 -2.88
C VAL A 87 -17.74 -7.36 -1.99
N ALA A 88 -17.05 -6.26 -2.22
CA ALA A 88 -17.25 -5.04 -1.47
C ALA A 88 -18.70 -4.51 -1.62
N LYS A 89 -19.29 -4.61 -2.80
CA LYS A 89 -20.71 -4.26 -3.03
C LYS A 89 -21.65 -5.10 -2.15
N LYS A 90 -21.38 -6.41 -2.03
CA LYS A 90 -22.18 -7.31 -1.18
C LYS A 90 -22.04 -6.97 0.32
N LEU A 91 -20.88 -6.47 0.72
CA LEU A 91 -20.56 -6.10 2.10
C LEU A 91 -21.00 -4.67 2.46
N THR A 92 -21.34 -3.85 1.47
CA THR A 92 -21.77 -2.47 1.70
C THR A 92 -23.22 -2.43 2.18
N ILE A 93 -23.45 -1.75 3.30
CA ILE A 93 -24.78 -1.53 3.86
C ILE A 93 -25.10 -0.04 3.79
N LYS A 94 -26.31 0.29 3.30
CA LYS A 94 -26.81 1.65 3.18
C LYS A 94 -28.09 1.85 3.99
N ASP A 95 -28.25 3.06 4.51
CA ASP A 95 -29.49 3.59 5.03
C ASP A 95 -29.87 4.83 4.19
N GLY A 96 -30.81 4.64 3.27
CA GLY A 96 -31.08 5.60 2.21
C GLY A 96 -29.86 5.81 1.31
N ASP A 97 -29.42 7.06 1.21
CA ASP A 97 -28.22 7.41 0.43
C ASP A 97 -26.91 7.33 1.25
N ASN A 98 -27.01 7.06 2.55
CA ASN A 98 -25.85 7.02 3.45
C ASN A 98 -25.26 5.60 3.51
N ILE A 99 -23.96 5.48 3.36
CA ILE A 99 -23.23 4.24 3.65
C ILE A 99 -23.05 4.16 5.16
N VAL A 100 -23.66 3.14 5.79
CA VAL A 100 -23.52 2.87 7.23
C VAL A 100 -22.46 1.82 7.51
N GLN A 101 -22.16 0.98 6.52
CA GLN A 101 -21.02 0.05 6.51
C GLN A 101 -20.41 0.07 5.12
N ALA A 102 -19.15 0.42 5.01
CA ALA A 102 -18.39 0.32 3.76
C ALA A 102 -17.97 -1.14 3.51
N GLY A 103 -18.08 -1.60 2.28
CA GLY A 103 -17.53 -2.90 1.89
C GLY A 103 -16.02 -2.87 1.84
N LEU A 104 -15.44 -1.81 1.29
CA LEU A 104 -14.01 -1.56 1.24
C LEU A 104 -13.78 -0.06 1.37
N ASN A 105 -13.07 0.38 2.40
CA ASN A 105 -12.81 1.79 2.59
C ASN A 105 -11.34 2.13 2.29
N PHE A 106 -11.15 3.25 1.57
CA PHE A 106 -9.86 3.83 1.28
C PHE A 106 -9.79 5.21 1.92
N ASN A 107 -8.77 5.45 2.69
CA ASN A 107 -8.52 6.76 3.26
C ASN A 107 -7.25 7.38 2.67
N ASN A 108 -7.05 8.67 2.93
CA ASN A 108 -5.98 9.45 2.36
C ASN A 108 -4.58 8.89 2.62
N ASP A 109 -4.36 8.21 3.74
CA ASP A 109 -3.09 7.64 4.13
C ASP A 109 -2.65 6.45 3.26
N PHE A 110 -3.58 5.80 2.52
CA PHE A 110 -3.26 4.65 1.68
C PHE A 110 -3.43 4.91 0.17
N HIS A 111 -4.07 6.00 -0.24
CA HIS A 111 -4.35 6.28 -1.65
C HIS A 111 -3.10 6.25 -2.52
N GLN A 112 -2.01 6.89 -2.10
CA GLN A 112 -0.78 6.91 -2.88
C GLN A 112 -0.20 5.52 -3.09
N ASN A 113 -0.16 4.67 -2.04
CA ASN A 113 0.37 3.31 -2.13
C ASN A 113 -0.50 2.43 -3.03
N TYR A 114 -1.81 2.61 -2.96
CA TYR A 114 -2.77 1.97 -3.84
C TYR A 114 -2.55 2.36 -5.31
N LEU A 115 -2.46 3.66 -5.60
CA LEU A 115 -2.21 4.17 -6.93
C LEU A 115 -0.88 3.66 -7.49
N LEU A 116 0.18 3.67 -6.67
CA LEU A 116 1.50 3.18 -7.04
C LEU A 116 1.46 1.68 -7.36
N GLY A 117 0.91 0.88 -6.45
CA GLY A 117 0.84 -0.57 -6.60
C GLY A 117 0.06 -1.00 -7.84
N LEU A 118 -1.10 -0.39 -8.09
CA LEU A 118 -1.89 -0.68 -9.27
C LEU A 118 -1.24 -0.24 -10.58
N ASN A 119 -0.56 0.92 -10.58
CA ASN A 119 0.17 1.38 -11.76
C ASN A 119 1.27 0.38 -12.15
N TYR A 120 2.02 -0.14 -11.16
CA TYR A 120 2.99 -1.21 -11.39
C TYR A 120 2.34 -2.52 -11.86
N GLN A 121 1.19 -2.92 -11.33
CA GLN A 121 0.44 -4.09 -11.80
C GLN A 121 -0.01 -3.96 -13.26
N LEU A 122 -0.22 -2.75 -13.74
CA LEU A 122 -0.51 -2.45 -15.15
C LEU A 122 0.75 -2.34 -16.03
N GLY A 123 1.93 -2.58 -15.48
CA GLY A 123 3.20 -2.59 -16.20
C GLY A 123 3.85 -1.22 -16.39
N GLU A 124 3.39 -0.20 -15.69
CA GLU A 124 3.90 1.16 -15.81
C GLU A 124 4.71 1.58 -14.59
N ASN A 125 5.79 2.29 -14.82
CA ASN A 125 6.60 2.92 -13.78
C ASN A 125 6.12 4.35 -13.50
N LEU A 126 6.35 4.81 -12.27
CA LEU A 126 6.03 6.18 -11.83
C LEU A 126 6.91 7.24 -12.46
N PHE A 127 8.10 6.85 -12.84
CA PHE A 127 9.06 7.70 -13.55
C PHE A 127 9.31 7.13 -14.92
N LYS A 128 9.62 8.00 -15.86
CA LYS A 128 10.09 7.63 -17.19
C LYS A 128 11.46 6.94 -17.10
N GLU A 129 11.96 6.44 -18.22
CA GLU A 129 13.25 5.73 -18.32
C GLU A 129 14.44 6.53 -17.77
N ASP A 130 14.34 7.86 -17.71
CA ASP A 130 15.35 8.74 -17.13
C ASP A 130 15.41 8.68 -15.57
N GLY A 131 14.48 7.97 -14.95
CA GLY A 131 14.37 7.84 -13.50
C GLY A 131 14.02 9.12 -12.74
N LYS A 132 13.73 10.22 -13.43
CA LYS A 132 13.52 11.56 -12.84
C LYS A 132 12.21 12.21 -13.27
N THR A 133 11.81 12.05 -14.52
CA THR A 133 10.58 12.64 -15.04
C THR A 133 9.37 11.84 -14.58
N PRO A 134 8.42 12.43 -13.83
CA PRO A 134 7.22 11.72 -13.41
C PRO A 134 6.37 11.24 -14.59
N ASN A 135 5.88 10.00 -14.52
CA ASN A 135 5.01 9.37 -15.52
C ASN A 135 3.55 9.31 -15.05
N VAL A 136 3.07 10.40 -14.47
CA VAL A 136 1.73 10.48 -13.84
C VAL A 136 0.59 10.69 -14.83
N ASN A 137 0.89 10.89 -16.12
CA ASN A 137 -0.12 11.09 -17.16
C ASN A 137 -0.20 9.89 -18.14
N SER A 138 0.27 8.72 -17.71
CA SER A 138 0.14 7.47 -18.47
C SER A 138 -1.33 7.01 -18.52
N ASP A 139 -1.66 6.17 -19.49
CA ASP A 139 -3.01 5.60 -19.58
C ASP A 139 -3.28 4.62 -18.42
N ALA A 140 -2.26 3.93 -17.91
CA ALA A 140 -2.36 3.13 -16.71
C ALA A 140 -2.75 3.98 -15.50
N MET A 141 -2.07 5.10 -15.26
CA MET A 141 -2.38 5.99 -14.14
C MET A 141 -3.80 6.56 -14.25
N LYS A 142 -4.22 6.97 -15.44
CA LYS A 142 -5.61 7.45 -15.68
C LYS A 142 -6.63 6.36 -15.35
N LYS A 143 -6.36 5.11 -15.77
CA LYS A 143 -7.22 3.96 -15.48
C LYS A 143 -7.31 3.69 -13.97
N VAL A 144 -6.18 3.73 -13.26
CA VAL A 144 -6.14 3.52 -11.81
C VAL A 144 -6.89 4.62 -11.06
N MET A 145 -6.69 5.88 -11.46
CA MET A 145 -7.42 7.01 -10.88
C MET A 145 -8.93 6.90 -11.14
N GLN A 146 -9.33 6.53 -12.36
CA GLN A 146 -10.74 6.33 -12.68
C GLN A 146 -11.36 5.21 -11.85
N MET A 147 -10.65 4.10 -11.66
CA MET A 147 -11.12 2.99 -10.83
C MET A 147 -11.34 3.43 -9.38
N LEU A 148 -10.43 4.24 -8.82
CA LEU A 148 -10.59 4.79 -7.47
C LEU A 148 -11.83 5.71 -7.37
N VAL A 149 -12.03 6.59 -8.35
CA VAL A 149 -13.22 7.44 -8.41
C VAL A 149 -14.49 6.61 -8.52
N ASP A 150 -14.48 5.60 -9.39
CA ASP A 150 -15.65 4.73 -9.60
C ASP A 150 -16.03 3.96 -8.31
N MET A 151 -15.07 3.51 -7.51
CA MET A 151 -15.33 2.84 -6.25
C MET A 151 -16.15 3.70 -5.28
N TYR A 152 -15.92 5.02 -5.25
CA TYR A 152 -16.67 5.94 -4.39
C TYR A 152 -17.96 6.44 -5.03
N ASP A 153 -17.89 6.89 -6.27
CA ASP A 153 -18.99 7.64 -6.88
C ASP A 153 -20.01 6.72 -7.58
N LYS A 154 -19.55 5.64 -8.22
CA LYS A 154 -20.37 4.72 -8.99
C LYS A 154 -20.72 3.46 -8.21
N ASP A 155 -19.70 2.76 -7.71
CA ASP A 155 -19.85 1.49 -7.01
C ASP A 155 -20.30 1.71 -5.56
N GLN A 156 -19.95 2.86 -4.98
CA GLN A 156 -20.35 3.31 -3.65
C GLN A 156 -20.01 2.26 -2.57
N ILE A 157 -18.79 1.71 -2.62
CA ILE A 157 -18.31 0.68 -1.70
C ILE A 157 -17.55 1.24 -0.52
N GLY A 158 -17.16 2.52 -0.56
CA GLY A 158 -16.44 3.26 0.49
C GLY A 158 -17.14 4.55 0.87
N SER A 159 -16.80 5.12 2.03
CA SER A 159 -17.33 6.39 2.50
C SER A 159 -16.21 7.33 2.96
N LYS A 160 -16.33 8.60 2.58
CA LYS A 160 -15.46 9.68 3.02
C LYS A 160 -15.75 10.11 4.48
N ASP A 161 -16.90 9.70 5.01
CA ASP A 161 -17.41 10.12 6.32
C ASP A 161 -16.85 9.29 7.48
N PHE A 162 -16.11 8.21 7.19
CA PHE A 162 -15.57 7.29 8.21
C PHE A 162 -14.18 7.70 8.74
N GLY A 163 -13.82 8.97 8.61
CA GLY A 163 -12.56 9.51 9.11
C GLY A 163 -11.38 9.31 8.15
N ASP A 164 -10.21 9.76 8.57
CA ASP A 164 -9.04 9.84 7.71
C ASP A 164 -8.19 8.57 7.67
N LYS A 165 -8.42 7.63 8.60
CA LYS A 165 -7.63 6.40 8.71
C LYS A 165 -8.46 5.15 8.47
N CYS A 166 -8.10 4.36 7.47
CA CYS A 166 -8.78 3.11 7.15
C CYS A 166 -8.76 2.11 8.31
N ALA A 167 -7.65 2.02 9.04
CA ALA A 167 -7.53 1.13 10.19
C ALA A 167 -8.57 1.47 11.27
N ASP A 168 -8.79 2.76 11.53
CA ASP A 168 -9.77 3.21 12.53
C ASP A 168 -11.19 2.83 12.11
N SER A 169 -11.57 3.07 10.85
CA SER A 169 -12.91 2.70 10.35
C SER A 169 -13.14 1.20 10.37
N PHE A 170 -12.12 0.40 10.09
CA PHE A 170 -12.18 -1.06 10.18
C PHE A 170 -12.29 -1.53 11.64
N GLY A 171 -11.44 -1.01 12.53
CA GLY A 171 -11.47 -1.35 13.96
C GLY A 171 -12.77 -0.96 14.66
N GLN A 172 -13.43 0.11 14.19
CA GLN A 172 -14.75 0.55 14.70
C GLN A 172 -15.94 -0.17 14.04
N GLY A 173 -15.69 -1.13 13.15
CA GLY A 173 -16.75 -1.86 12.46
C GLY A 173 -17.50 -1.04 11.40
N GLN A 174 -16.93 0.04 10.92
CA GLN A 174 -17.51 0.88 9.86
C GLN A 174 -17.14 0.39 8.45
N SER A 175 -16.13 -0.48 8.34
CA SER A 175 -15.69 -1.06 7.07
C SER A 175 -15.50 -2.56 7.21
N ALA A 176 -16.05 -3.32 6.26
CA ALA A 176 -15.93 -4.77 6.24
C ALA A 176 -14.58 -5.27 5.73
N MET A 177 -13.95 -4.51 4.84
CA MET A 177 -12.59 -4.76 4.35
C MET A 177 -11.77 -3.49 4.39
N VAL A 178 -10.46 -3.67 4.55
CA VAL A 178 -9.46 -2.61 4.47
C VAL A 178 -8.17 -3.16 3.87
N ILE A 179 -7.44 -2.31 3.14
CA ILE A 179 -6.07 -2.61 2.71
C ILE A 179 -5.14 -1.84 3.61
N GLN A 180 -4.26 -2.55 4.30
CA GLN A 180 -3.35 -1.92 5.26
C GLN A 180 -2.05 -2.71 5.38
N TRP A 181 -1.02 -2.08 5.95
CA TRP A 181 0.26 -2.70 6.21
C TRP A 181 0.16 -3.80 7.27
N GLY A 182 1.01 -4.82 7.17
CA GLY A 182 0.98 -5.97 8.07
C GLY A 182 1.16 -5.65 9.56
N HIS A 183 1.82 -4.53 9.90
CA HIS A 183 2.00 -4.13 11.30
C HIS A 183 0.71 -3.66 11.98
N TYR A 184 -0.32 -3.29 11.22
CA TYR A 184 -1.63 -2.94 11.78
C TYR A 184 -2.43 -4.12 12.32
N TYR A 185 -1.92 -5.35 12.17
CA TYR A 185 -2.57 -6.53 12.75
C TYR A 185 -2.74 -6.46 14.28
N ASN A 186 -1.87 -5.71 14.96
CA ASN A 186 -1.86 -5.59 16.42
C ASN A 186 -2.54 -4.31 16.94
N THR A 187 -3.15 -3.52 16.09
CA THR A 187 -3.90 -2.31 16.44
C THR A 187 -5.39 -2.54 16.31
#